data_489464272ffd288ad5c0d5ab4c886d3b
#
_entry.id   489464272ffd288ad5c0d5ab4c886d3b
#
_cell.length_a   1.000
_cell.length_b   1.000
_cell.length_c   1.000
_cell.angle_alpha   90.00
_cell.angle_beta   90.00
_cell.angle_gamma   90.00
#
_symmetry.space_group_name_H-M   'P 1'
#
loop_
_entity.id
_entity.type
_entity.pdbx_description
1 polymer ?
#
loop_
_entity_poly.entity_id
_entity_poly.type
_entity_poly.pdbx_seq_one_letter_code
_entity_poly.pdbx_strand_id
1 'polypeptide(L)'
;MTDTPDTESAMREAERLLNAGELRRARSLLAPYIRRRVPAALFLSSLFSDPGEGAEAFECRHIELLSEAAELGHAPAMNMLAQYLEVGDMLEQDGDRAGGLFARAAGLGHPEAKLFHGLNLFYGSNGVGMDKEKAVRLLQEAEAEGVVDDRTSLR
;
A
#
# COMPACT_ATOMS: atom_id res chain seq x y z
N MET A 1 19.31 -5.39 1.27
CA MET A 1 19.38 -5.73 -0.17
C MET A 1 19.20 -4.47 -0.95
N THR A 2 20.23 -4.05 -1.66
CA THR A 2 20.13 -2.90 -2.56
C THR A 2 19.27 -3.29 -3.75
N ASP A 3 18.18 -2.56 -3.97
CA ASP A 3 17.45 -2.63 -5.23
C ASP A 3 18.44 -2.28 -6.34
N THR A 4 18.74 -3.26 -7.17
CA THR A 4 19.56 -3.00 -8.34
C THR A 4 18.73 -2.22 -9.36
N PRO A 5 19.33 -1.38 -10.20
CA PRO A 5 18.60 -0.67 -11.26
C PRO A 5 17.74 -1.59 -12.14
N ASP A 6 18.13 -2.85 -12.24
CA ASP A 6 17.40 -3.91 -12.94
C ASP A 6 16.07 -4.27 -12.23
N THR A 7 16.08 -4.38 -10.91
CA THR A 7 14.86 -4.67 -10.13
C THR A 7 13.83 -3.55 -10.25
N GLU A 8 14.24 -2.31 -10.11
CA GLU A 8 13.35 -1.16 -10.23
C GLU A 8 12.74 -1.05 -11.64
N SER A 9 13.56 -1.25 -12.67
CA SER A 9 13.10 -1.28 -14.07
C SER A 9 12.11 -2.41 -14.32
N ALA A 10 12.37 -3.59 -13.78
CA ALA A 10 11.46 -4.73 -13.88
C ALA A 10 10.12 -4.47 -13.19
N MET A 11 10.13 -3.81 -12.02
CA MET A 11 8.88 -3.47 -11.31
C MET A 11 8.05 -2.44 -12.08
N ARG A 12 8.68 -1.44 -12.67
CA ARG A 12 7.97 -0.48 -13.55
C ARG A 12 7.36 -1.16 -14.77
N GLU A 13 8.07 -2.08 -15.40
CA GLU A 13 7.53 -2.87 -16.52
C GLU A 13 6.38 -3.77 -16.09
N ALA A 14 6.48 -4.41 -14.91
CA ALA A 14 5.39 -5.21 -14.36
C ALA A 14 4.12 -4.36 -14.13
N GLU A 15 4.25 -3.17 -13.56
CA GLU A 15 3.12 -2.24 -13.40
C GLU A 15 2.51 -1.86 -14.75
N ARG A 16 3.33 -1.56 -15.75
CA ARG A 16 2.86 -1.27 -17.10
C ARG A 16 2.05 -2.43 -17.69
N LEU A 17 2.55 -3.65 -17.53
CA LEU A 17 1.88 -4.87 -18.01
C LEU A 17 0.55 -5.10 -17.29
N LEU A 18 0.50 -4.88 -15.97
CA LEU A 18 -0.73 -5.00 -15.17
C LEU A 18 -1.77 -3.97 -15.61
N ASN A 19 -1.37 -2.72 -15.82
CA ASN A 19 -2.25 -1.66 -16.29
C ASN A 19 -2.78 -1.92 -17.71
N ALA A 20 -2.00 -2.62 -18.52
CA ALA A 20 -2.41 -3.04 -19.88
C ALA A 20 -3.26 -4.34 -19.88
N GLY A 21 -3.48 -4.98 -18.72
CA GLY A 21 -4.20 -6.24 -18.63
C GLY A 21 -3.39 -7.46 -19.11
N GLU A 22 -2.08 -7.31 -19.32
CA GLU A 22 -1.18 -8.37 -19.79
C GLU A 22 -0.71 -9.28 -18.64
N LEU A 23 -1.66 -9.90 -17.93
CA LEU A 23 -1.42 -10.61 -16.67
C LEU A 23 -0.44 -11.78 -16.80
N ARG A 24 -0.48 -12.52 -17.92
CA ARG A 24 0.45 -13.63 -18.16
C ARG A 24 1.90 -13.16 -18.23
N ARG A 25 2.14 -12.06 -18.92
CA ARG A 25 3.48 -11.48 -19.06
C ARG A 25 3.95 -10.89 -17.73
N ALA A 26 3.08 -10.19 -17.03
CA ALA A 26 3.36 -9.67 -15.70
C ALA A 26 3.75 -10.79 -14.72
N ARG A 27 2.99 -11.88 -14.69
CA ARG A 27 3.28 -13.06 -13.85
C ARG A 27 4.66 -13.65 -14.17
N SER A 28 4.97 -13.85 -15.44
CA SER A 28 6.27 -14.39 -15.86
C SER A 28 7.43 -13.48 -15.47
N LEU A 29 7.26 -12.16 -15.61
CA LEU A 29 8.27 -11.19 -15.23
C LEU A 29 8.49 -11.16 -13.71
N LEU A 30 7.42 -11.23 -12.92
CA LEU A 30 7.49 -11.15 -11.46
C LEU A 30 8.02 -12.44 -10.80
N ALA A 31 7.87 -13.60 -11.42
CA ALA A 31 8.19 -14.90 -10.82
C ALA A 31 9.60 -14.98 -10.18
N PRO A 32 10.71 -14.59 -10.83
CA PRO A 32 12.03 -14.64 -10.20
C PRO A 32 12.18 -13.68 -9.01
N TYR A 33 11.50 -12.54 -9.04
CA TYR A 33 11.53 -11.55 -7.96
C TYR A 33 10.70 -11.98 -6.76
N ILE A 34 9.58 -12.67 -6.99
CA ILE A 34 8.76 -13.28 -5.93
C ILE A 34 9.59 -14.36 -5.20
N ARG A 35 10.30 -15.22 -5.93
CA ARG A 35 11.19 -16.24 -5.32
C ARG A 35 12.28 -15.61 -4.45
N ARG A 36 12.76 -14.44 -4.82
CA ARG A 36 13.73 -13.65 -4.04
C ARG A 36 13.09 -12.81 -2.94
N ARG A 37 11.77 -12.88 -2.77
CA ARG A 37 10.98 -12.12 -1.79
C ARG A 37 11.17 -10.61 -1.91
N VAL A 38 11.25 -10.10 -3.14
CA VAL A 38 11.30 -8.66 -3.40
C VAL A 38 9.96 -8.04 -3.03
N PRO A 39 9.91 -7.08 -2.09
CA PRO A 39 8.64 -6.57 -1.55
C PRO A 39 7.69 -5.99 -2.60
N ALA A 40 8.22 -5.22 -3.54
CA ALA A 40 7.43 -4.66 -4.63
C ALA A 40 6.83 -5.76 -5.54
N ALA A 41 7.56 -6.85 -5.78
CA ALA A 41 7.07 -7.97 -6.57
C ALA A 41 5.95 -8.74 -5.85
N LEU A 42 6.09 -8.94 -4.55
CA LEU A 42 5.04 -9.55 -3.72
C LEU A 42 3.77 -8.69 -3.74
N PHE A 43 3.91 -7.39 -3.58
CA PHE A 43 2.81 -6.43 -3.66
C PHE A 43 2.10 -6.48 -5.03
N LEU A 44 2.85 -6.34 -6.12
CA LEU A 44 2.28 -6.38 -7.47
C LEU A 44 1.59 -7.72 -7.77
N SER A 45 2.18 -8.84 -7.32
CA SER A 45 1.57 -10.17 -7.46
C SER A 45 0.27 -10.33 -6.67
N SER A 46 0.11 -9.61 -5.57
CA SER A 46 -1.11 -9.63 -4.77
C SER A 46 -2.31 -8.99 -5.49
N LEU A 47 -2.07 -8.16 -6.49
CA LEU A 47 -3.11 -7.34 -7.13
C LEU A 47 -3.92 -8.08 -8.21
N PHE A 48 -3.54 -9.29 -8.59
CA PHE A 48 -4.24 -10.05 -9.63
C PHE A 48 -4.32 -11.54 -9.28
N SER A 49 -5.40 -12.20 -9.75
CA SER A 49 -5.63 -13.62 -9.50
C SER A 49 -4.77 -14.52 -10.38
N ASP A 50 -4.48 -15.70 -9.86
CA ASP A 50 -3.86 -16.78 -10.64
C ASP A 50 -4.91 -17.53 -11.50
N PRO A 51 -4.49 -18.14 -12.63
CA PRO A 51 -5.42 -18.91 -13.46
C PRO A 51 -6.12 -20.02 -12.66
N GLY A 52 -7.45 -20.02 -12.68
CA GLY A 52 -8.26 -21.00 -11.98
C GLY A 52 -8.43 -20.78 -10.48
N GLU A 53 -7.90 -19.68 -9.95
CA GLU A 53 -8.04 -19.29 -8.54
C GLU A 53 -9.47 -18.79 -8.26
N GLY A 54 -10.13 -19.35 -7.23
CA GLY A 54 -11.41 -18.86 -6.77
C GLY A 54 -11.27 -17.57 -5.94
N ALA A 55 -12.38 -16.86 -5.74
CA ALA A 55 -12.40 -15.59 -5.03
C ALA A 55 -11.80 -15.69 -3.61
N GLU A 56 -12.21 -16.71 -2.84
CA GLU A 56 -11.71 -16.91 -1.47
C GLU A 56 -10.20 -17.19 -1.44
N ALA A 57 -9.72 -18.04 -2.35
CA ALA A 57 -8.29 -18.34 -2.47
C ALA A 57 -7.48 -17.09 -2.87
N PHE A 58 -8.03 -16.28 -3.77
CA PHE A 58 -7.43 -14.99 -4.13
C PHE A 58 -7.35 -14.04 -2.95
N GLU A 59 -8.43 -13.87 -2.19
CA GLU A 59 -8.45 -12.97 -1.01
C GLU A 59 -7.43 -13.40 0.04
N CYS A 60 -7.34 -14.69 0.34
CA CYS A 60 -6.32 -15.22 1.26
C CYS A 60 -4.91 -14.92 0.77
N ARG A 61 -4.62 -15.23 -0.49
CA ARG A 61 -3.29 -14.98 -1.08
C ARG A 61 -2.98 -13.49 -1.15
N HIS A 62 -3.96 -12.67 -1.50
CA HIS A 62 -3.83 -11.21 -1.53
C HIS A 62 -3.37 -10.67 -0.18
N ILE A 63 -4.06 -11.04 0.90
CA ILE A 63 -3.73 -10.60 2.26
C ILE A 63 -2.36 -11.15 2.72
N GLU A 64 -2.03 -12.39 2.42
CA GLU A 64 -0.73 -12.99 2.76
C GLU A 64 0.43 -12.24 2.10
N LEU A 65 0.36 -12.03 0.79
CA LEU A 65 1.40 -11.32 0.03
C LEU A 65 1.50 -9.85 0.43
N LEU A 66 0.35 -9.21 0.65
CA LEU A 66 0.27 -7.82 1.09
C LEU A 66 0.91 -7.63 2.47
N SER A 67 0.59 -8.51 3.40
CA SER A 67 1.13 -8.48 4.75
C SER A 67 2.64 -8.70 4.75
N GLU A 68 3.12 -9.65 3.97
CA GLU A 68 4.54 -9.92 3.83
C GLU A 68 5.30 -8.73 3.22
N ALA A 69 4.77 -8.14 2.14
CA ALA A 69 5.37 -6.95 1.54
C ALA A 69 5.43 -5.78 2.53
N ALA A 70 4.37 -5.59 3.33
CA ALA A 70 4.32 -4.58 4.37
C ALA A 70 5.37 -4.82 5.48
N GLU A 71 5.53 -6.07 5.94
CA GLU A 71 6.55 -6.45 6.92
C GLU A 71 7.97 -6.19 6.40
N LEU A 72 8.19 -6.40 5.11
CA LEU A 72 9.47 -6.12 4.44
C LEU A 72 9.70 -4.62 4.14
N GLY A 73 8.80 -3.75 4.56
CA GLY A 73 8.98 -2.30 4.49
C GLY A 73 8.45 -1.63 3.22
N HIS A 74 7.59 -2.30 2.45
CA HIS A 74 7.01 -1.73 1.24
C HIS A 74 5.86 -0.78 1.56
N ALA A 75 6.09 0.52 1.39
CA ALA A 75 5.13 1.55 1.78
C ALA A 75 3.75 1.45 1.10
N PRO A 76 3.62 1.16 -0.21
CA PRO A 76 2.32 0.93 -0.82
C PRO A 76 1.53 -0.23 -0.20
N ALA A 77 2.22 -1.32 0.17
CA ALA A 77 1.59 -2.46 0.84
C ALA A 77 1.13 -2.11 2.25
N MET A 78 1.93 -1.36 3.00
CA MET A 78 1.53 -0.85 4.33
C MET A 78 0.27 0.02 4.24
N ASN A 79 0.22 0.92 3.27
CA ASN A 79 -0.92 1.82 3.07
C ASN A 79 -2.20 1.03 2.74
N MET A 80 -2.13 0.07 1.83
CA MET A 80 -3.27 -0.76 1.46
C MET A 80 -3.75 -1.64 2.63
N LEU A 81 -2.83 -2.28 3.33
CA LEU A 81 -3.15 -3.09 4.51
C LEU A 81 -3.81 -2.25 5.62
N ALA A 82 -3.32 -1.03 5.82
CA ALA A 82 -3.90 -0.09 6.77
C ALA A 82 -5.35 0.27 6.44
N GLN A 83 -5.65 0.49 5.16
CA GLN A 83 -7.03 0.77 4.71
C GLN A 83 -7.96 -0.40 5.01
N TYR A 84 -7.55 -1.64 4.76
CA TYR A 84 -8.35 -2.82 5.11
C TYR A 84 -8.59 -2.94 6.62
N LEU A 85 -7.59 -2.70 7.44
CA LEU A 85 -7.70 -2.73 8.90
C LEU A 85 -8.56 -1.59 9.45
N GLU A 86 -8.51 -0.41 8.83
CA GLU A 86 -9.30 0.74 9.25
C GLU A 86 -10.80 0.51 9.08
N VAL A 87 -11.21 -0.07 7.96
CA VAL A 87 -12.64 -0.30 7.65
C VAL A 87 -13.13 -1.70 8.02
N GLY A 88 -12.25 -2.64 8.27
CA GLY A 88 -12.61 -4.03 8.56
C GLY A 88 -13.00 -4.81 7.31
N ASP A 89 -12.38 -4.52 6.17
CA ASP A 89 -12.55 -5.25 4.92
C ASP A 89 -11.47 -6.32 4.77
N MET A 90 -11.84 -7.54 4.42
CA MET A 90 -10.97 -8.72 4.31
C MET A 90 -10.25 -9.13 5.61
N LEU A 91 -10.14 -8.23 6.56
CA LEU A 91 -9.52 -8.41 7.88
C LEU A 91 -10.43 -7.86 8.96
N GLU A 92 -10.29 -8.37 10.20
CA GLU A 92 -10.94 -7.76 11.35
C GLU A 92 -10.43 -6.33 11.55
N GLN A 93 -11.36 -5.42 11.82
CA GLN A 93 -11.06 -4.01 12.05
C GLN A 93 -10.08 -3.83 13.21
N ASP A 94 -8.99 -3.12 12.95
CA ASP A 94 -7.96 -2.78 13.95
C ASP A 94 -7.41 -1.38 13.67
N GLY A 95 -8.05 -0.37 14.24
CA GLY A 95 -7.68 1.03 14.05
C GLY A 95 -6.27 1.36 14.55
N ASP A 96 -5.85 0.79 15.67
CA ASP A 96 -4.51 1.05 16.22
C ASP A 96 -3.41 0.54 15.29
N ARG A 97 -3.58 -0.66 14.76
CA ARG A 97 -2.65 -1.24 13.78
C ARG A 97 -2.67 -0.45 12.47
N ALA A 98 -3.84 -0.05 12.00
CA ALA A 98 -3.98 0.80 10.82
C ALA A 98 -3.24 2.13 10.99
N GLY A 99 -3.44 2.81 12.10
CA GLY A 99 -2.75 4.07 12.42
C GLY A 99 -1.23 3.95 12.41
N GLY A 100 -0.69 2.87 12.97
CA GLY A 100 0.74 2.58 12.95
C GLY A 100 1.30 2.35 11.55
N LEU A 101 0.57 1.62 10.70
CA LEU A 101 0.96 1.35 9.31
C LEU A 101 0.91 2.62 8.45
N PHE A 102 -0.12 3.45 8.58
CA PHE A 102 -0.17 4.75 7.89
C PHE A 102 0.99 5.65 8.29
N ALA A 103 1.31 5.71 9.59
CA ALA A 103 2.43 6.50 10.09
C ALA A 103 3.78 6.03 9.50
N ARG A 104 4.02 4.71 9.45
CA ARG A 104 5.24 4.15 8.87
C ARG A 104 5.33 4.41 7.37
N ALA A 105 4.26 4.18 6.63
CA ALA A 105 4.23 4.44 5.19
C ALA A 105 4.41 5.93 4.87
N ALA A 106 3.80 6.83 5.65
CA ALA A 106 4.00 8.28 5.54
C ALA A 106 5.46 8.67 5.81
N GLY A 107 6.09 8.07 6.83
CA GLY A 107 7.51 8.28 7.14
C GLY A 107 8.45 7.82 6.02
N LEU A 108 8.04 6.85 5.20
CA LEU A 108 8.75 6.40 4.01
C LEU A 108 8.45 7.25 2.76
N GLY A 109 7.61 8.28 2.88
CA GLY A 109 7.31 9.22 1.82
C GLY A 109 6.11 8.86 0.95
N HIS A 110 5.30 7.86 1.33
CA HIS A 110 4.12 7.47 0.54
C HIS A 110 3.04 8.56 0.59
N PRO A 111 2.66 9.16 -0.55
CA PRO A 111 1.80 10.35 -0.56
C PRO A 111 0.42 10.15 0.05
N GLU A 112 -0.25 9.05 -0.33
CA GLU A 112 -1.58 8.73 0.19
C GLU A 112 -1.55 8.41 1.70
N ALA A 113 -0.48 7.74 2.16
CA ALA A 113 -0.30 7.50 3.60
C ALA A 113 -0.07 8.79 4.40
N LYS A 114 0.57 9.80 3.81
CA LYS A 114 0.67 11.15 4.42
C LYS A 114 -0.71 11.77 4.63
N LEU A 115 -1.62 11.59 3.67
CA LEU A 115 -3.00 12.04 3.80
C LEU A 115 -3.68 11.34 4.99
N PHE A 116 -3.70 10.02 5.02
CA PHE A 116 -4.38 9.26 6.07
C PHE A 116 -3.76 9.50 7.45
N HIS A 117 -2.43 9.50 7.54
CA HIS A 117 -1.75 9.80 8.81
C HIS A 117 -2.00 11.23 9.26
N GLY A 118 -2.01 12.20 8.33
CA GLY A 118 -2.37 13.59 8.60
C GLY A 118 -3.79 13.71 9.16
N LEU A 119 -4.77 13.01 8.57
CA LEU A 119 -6.14 12.99 9.09
C LEU A 119 -6.21 12.37 10.49
N ASN A 120 -5.49 11.26 10.72
CA ASN A 120 -5.42 10.63 12.04
C ASN A 120 -4.86 11.58 13.11
N LEU A 121 -3.80 12.31 12.79
CA LEU A 121 -3.22 13.33 13.68
C LEU A 121 -4.15 14.51 13.91
N PHE A 122 -4.89 14.91 12.88
CA PHE A 122 -5.82 16.05 12.99
C PHE A 122 -6.99 15.76 13.94
N TYR A 123 -7.54 14.55 13.85
CA TYR A 123 -8.70 14.12 14.64
C TYR A 123 -8.33 13.32 15.90
N GLY A 124 -7.10 12.89 16.05
CA GLY A 124 -6.69 12.00 17.14
C GLY A 124 -7.32 10.60 17.00
N SER A 125 -7.39 10.07 15.78
CA SER A 125 -8.03 8.79 15.47
C SER A 125 -7.03 7.65 15.28
N ASN A 126 -7.53 6.40 15.25
CA ASN A 126 -6.74 5.19 15.01
C ASN A 126 -5.52 5.04 15.97
N GLY A 127 -5.74 5.32 17.26
CA GLY A 127 -4.72 5.20 18.28
C GLY A 127 -3.60 6.25 18.19
N VAL A 128 -3.73 7.23 17.30
CA VAL A 128 -2.75 8.31 17.11
C VAL A 128 -3.15 9.52 17.94
N GLY A 129 -2.21 10.05 18.72
CA GLY A 129 -2.43 11.28 19.48
C GLY A 129 -2.62 12.49 18.56
N MET A 130 -3.55 13.38 18.94
CA MET A 130 -3.82 14.61 18.18
C MET A 130 -2.59 15.51 18.10
N ASP A 131 -2.21 15.89 16.90
CA ASP A 131 -1.16 16.88 16.61
C ASP A 131 -1.54 17.65 15.35
N LYS A 132 -2.27 18.75 15.52
CA LYS A 132 -2.80 19.53 14.39
C LYS A 132 -1.71 20.22 13.57
N GLU A 133 -0.62 20.61 14.19
CA GLU A 133 0.49 21.28 13.48
C GLU A 133 1.17 20.31 12.51
N LYS A 134 1.52 19.12 12.99
CA LYS A 134 2.08 18.06 12.18
C LYS A 134 1.08 17.57 11.12
N ALA A 135 -0.21 17.47 11.47
CA ALA A 135 -1.28 17.09 10.55
C ALA A 135 -1.34 18.04 9.34
N VAL A 136 -1.36 19.36 9.58
CA VAL A 136 -1.43 20.35 8.50
C VAL A 136 -0.23 20.23 7.56
N ARG A 137 0.97 20.04 8.09
CA ARG A 137 2.17 19.86 7.27
C ARG A 137 2.06 18.63 6.36
N LEU A 138 1.64 17.49 6.92
CA LEU A 138 1.47 16.24 6.14
C LEU A 138 0.38 16.36 5.08
N LEU A 139 -0.74 17.00 5.42
CA LEU A 139 -1.83 17.22 4.46
C LEU A 139 -1.39 18.13 3.30
N GLN A 140 -0.61 19.17 3.59
CA GLN A 140 -0.04 20.04 2.57
C GLN A 140 0.97 19.30 1.68
N GLU A 141 1.81 18.44 2.26
CA GLU A 141 2.74 17.60 1.50
C GLU A 141 1.99 16.63 0.57
N ALA A 142 0.95 15.97 1.07
CA ALA A 142 0.13 15.06 0.27
C ALA A 142 -0.55 15.80 -0.90
N GLU A 143 -1.12 16.97 -0.64
CA GLU A 143 -1.73 17.83 -1.66
C GLU A 143 -0.72 18.25 -2.74
N ALA A 144 0.48 18.67 -2.33
CA ALA A 144 1.56 19.04 -3.24
C ALA A 144 2.03 17.87 -4.11
N GLU A 145 1.91 16.64 -3.63
CA GLU A 145 2.22 15.41 -4.35
C GLU A 145 1.03 14.89 -5.20
N GLY A 146 -0.07 15.65 -5.27
CA GLY A 146 -1.22 15.35 -6.12
C GLY A 146 -2.27 14.42 -5.51
N VAL A 147 -2.19 14.14 -4.21
CA VAL A 147 -3.20 13.36 -3.50
C VAL A 147 -4.37 14.27 -3.13
N VAL A 148 -5.55 13.98 -3.68
CA VAL A 148 -6.78 14.72 -3.39
C VAL A 148 -7.69 13.83 -2.56
N ASP A 149 -8.15 14.34 -1.42
CA ASP A 149 -9.19 13.68 -0.65
C ASP A 149 -10.56 14.15 -1.16
N ASP A 150 -11.30 13.25 -1.79
CA ASP A 150 -12.67 13.53 -2.25
C ASP A 150 -13.61 13.96 -1.11
N ARG A 151 -13.26 13.64 0.13
CA ARG A 151 -14.01 14.02 1.33
C ARG A 151 -13.75 15.45 1.77
N THR A 152 -12.65 16.07 1.32
CA THR A 152 -12.33 17.48 1.62
C THR A 152 -12.85 18.43 0.56
N SER A 153 -13.47 17.94 -0.51
CA SER A 153 -14.16 18.74 -1.55
C SER A 153 -15.51 19.32 -1.10
N LEU A 154 -15.72 19.50 0.18
CA LEU A 154 -16.83 20.30 0.70
C LEU A 154 -16.44 21.78 0.66
N ARG A 155 -16.62 22.36 -0.49
CA ARG A 155 -16.73 23.83 -0.60
C ARG A 155 -18.14 24.29 -0.26
#